data_e175461cd0303af9a4b73e235d0a6eaa
#
_entry.id   e175461cd0303af9a4b73e235d0a6eaa
#
_cell.length_a   1.000
_cell.length_b   1.000
_cell.length_c   1.000
_cell.angle_alpha   90.00
_cell.angle_beta   90.00
_cell.angle_gamma   90.00
#
_symmetry.space_group_name_H-M   'P 1'
#
loop_
_entity.id
_entity.type
_entity.pdbx_description
1 polymer ?
#
loop_
_entity_poly.entity_id
_entity_poly.type
_entity_poly.pdbx_seq_one_letter_code
_entity_poly.pdbx_strand_id
1 'polypeptide(L)'
;AASDVYKRQKIWGIQLDKKTFSKFKLPKDVTVTKADHKTTLPEPVVKYAKAILKGRILDYQKGMPNKGSLYFQDVIRDEAQEGKIRIQDDGTFYHEMNVFMVTPCMIRFPFGAVSYLLAPWETTSVVINLRENARKQSHLRQAEKPYGKEIYYGGYLAGVQQELADHPMSFSFTEGNSYEEYQQQIKKLNGKTAEEYKVQILARLPEFRKQITQSKGSPAYKEIINTDLELSAALKIIETERNLKLAHIMTNGLEGEKANKYYAETKIDIPQGYYESLQDFTYILSPKACYNSRYPILFDIIRRIGIDDKILKSLSYHTAASYLIQNLKAQMIGVSMRDLNPLNDKQKAELATMPAAYNDMALAMNNDLLKQIEINKKKTGFTVNETGEVSNEDLFPSIISKFRGHTLLVDFWATWCGPCRSANKQILPMKKELKDKDIIYLYITGETSPLGTWRNMIPDIHGEHFRVTDEQWSYLREKFSIRGVPTYFVIDKEGNITYKQTGFPGVDTMKEQLMKALEK
;
A
#
# COMPACT_ATOMS: atom_id res chain seq x y z
N ALA A 1 -15.35 -12.33 24.29
CA ALA A 1 -14.76 -13.12 23.20
C ALA A 1 -15.82 -14.02 22.51
N ALA A 2 -16.58 -14.86 23.25
CA ALA A 2 -17.65 -15.70 22.65
C ALA A 2 -18.81 -14.88 22.04
N SER A 3 -19.15 -13.73 22.64
CA SER A 3 -20.18 -12.82 22.13
C SER A 3 -19.80 -12.16 20.81
N ASP A 4 -18.51 -11.98 20.55
CA ASP A 4 -18.02 -11.29 19.34
C ASP A 4 -18.02 -12.22 18.11
N VAL A 5 -17.69 -13.49 18.33
CA VAL A 5 -17.78 -14.54 17.28
C VAL A 5 -19.24 -14.79 16.94
N TYR A 6 -20.15 -14.81 17.92
CA TYR A 6 -21.58 -14.95 17.71
C TYR A 6 -22.18 -13.74 16.99
N LYS A 7 -21.75 -12.52 17.32
CA LYS A 7 -22.13 -11.30 16.60
C LYS A 7 -21.63 -11.29 15.15
N ARG A 8 -20.42 -11.75 14.90
CA ARG A 8 -19.88 -11.90 13.54
C ARG A 8 -20.63 -12.95 12.73
N GLN A 9 -20.98 -14.09 13.31
CA GLN A 9 -21.82 -15.10 12.65
C GLN A 9 -23.21 -14.56 12.32
N LYS A 10 -23.78 -13.71 13.16
CA LYS A 10 -25.08 -13.07 12.94
C LYS A 10 -25.03 -11.99 11.85
N ILE A 11 -23.90 -11.29 11.71
CA ILE A 11 -23.65 -10.30 10.66
C ILE A 11 -23.57 -10.95 9.27
N TRP A 12 -23.13 -12.21 9.18
CA TRP A 12 -22.97 -12.93 7.92
C TRP A 12 -24.21 -13.71 7.47
N GLY A 13 -25.23 -13.83 8.30
CA GLY A 13 -26.42 -14.59 7.97
C GLY A 13 -26.21 -16.10 7.82
N ILE A 14 -25.00 -16.61 8.10
CA ILE A 14 -24.68 -18.04 7.99
C ILE A 14 -25.12 -18.73 9.27
N GLN A 15 -26.42 -19.02 9.40
CA GLN A 15 -26.88 -20.07 10.29
C GLN A 15 -26.70 -21.43 9.59
N LEU A 16 -25.47 -21.91 9.54
CA LEU A 16 -25.22 -23.27 9.09
C LEU A 16 -25.48 -24.20 10.28
N ASP A 17 -26.57 -24.96 10.20
CA ASP A 17 -26.83 -26.01 11.16
C ASP A 17 -25.74 -27.11 11.09
N LYS A 18 -25.63 -27.93 12.14
CA LYS A 18 -24.61 -28.98 12.24
C LYS A 18 -24.73 -30.03 11.09
N LYS A 19 -25.90 -30.26 10.55
CA LYS A 19 -26.15 -31.17 9.43
C LYS A 19 -25.67 -30.59 8.09
N THR A 20 -25.89 -29.33 7.87
CA THR A 20 -25.46 -28.62 6.66
C THR A 20 -23.94 -28.54 6.61
N PHE A 21 -23.24 -28.30 7.73
CA PHE A 21 -21.80 -28.33 7.80
C PHE A 21 -21.19 -29.71 7.49
N SER A 22 -21.80 -30.80 7.97
CA SER A 22 -21.28 -32.16 7.80
C SER A 22 -21.37 -32.71 6.38
N LYS A 23 -22.16 -32.10 5.49
CA LYS A 23 -22.43 -32.55 4.12
C LYS A 23 -21.70 -31.76 3.01
N PHE A 24 -20.64 -31.06 3.34
CA PHE A 24 -19.89 -30.32 2.32
C PHE A 24 -19.34 -31.29 1.26
N LYS A 25 -19.67 -31.03 0.02
CA LYS A 25 -19.02 -31.64 -1.15
C LYS A 25 -18.51 -30.53 -2.06
N LEU A 26 -17.26 -30.65 -2.45
CA LEU A 26 -16.68 -29.73 -3.43
C LEU A 26 -17.48 -29.83 -4.73
N PRO A 27 -17.96 -28.73 -5.32
CA PRO A 27 -18.64 -28.74 -6.61
C PRO A 27 -17.78 -29.44 -7.67
N LYS A 28 -18.40 -30.20 -8.57
CA LYS A 28 -17.69 -30.99 -9.59
C LYS A 28 -16.92 -30.14 -10.58
N ASP A 29 -17.30 -28.91 -10.75
CA ASP A 29 -16.64 -27.88 -11.60
C ASP A 29 -15.44 -27.21 -10.94
N VAL A 30 -15.19 -27.47 -9.65
CA VAL A 30 -14.01 -26.96 -8.94
C VAL A 30 -12.92 -28.02 -8.94
N THR A 31 -11.88 -27.78 -9.71
CA THR A 31 -10.72 -28.67 -9.81
C THR A 31 -9.65 -28.29 -8.78
N VAL A 32 -9.12 -29.29 -8.08
CA VAL A 32 -7.94 -29.11 -7.22
C VAL A 32 -6.70 -29.27 -8.10
N THR A 33 -6.11 -28.15 -8.50
CA THR A 33 -4.87 -28.17 -9.26
C THR A 33 -3.68 -28.38 -8.32
N LYS A 34 -2.75 -29.24 -8.71
CA LYS A 34 -1.49 -29.50 -7.99
C LYS A 34 -0.34 -29.19 -8.92
N ALA A 35 0.69 -28.52 -8.41
CA ALA A 35 1.96 -28.50 -9.08
C ALA A 35 2.63 -29.89 -8.98
N ASP A 36 3.31 -30.31 -10.02
CA ASP A 36 4.13 -31.52 -9.95
C ASP A 36 5.56 -31.16 -9.46
N HIS A 37 6.34 -32.19 -9.16
CA HIS A 37 7.72 -32.02 -8.67
C HIS A 37 8.69 -31.43 -9.72
N LYS A 38 8.24 -31.24 -10.96
CA LYS A 38 9.03 -30.67 -12.06
C LYS A 38 8.58 -29.26 -12.44
N THR A 39 7.48 -28.78 -11.83
CA THR A 39 6.94 -27.44 -12.14
C THR A 39 7.99 -26.37 -11.84
N THR A 40 8.39 -25.63 -12.87
CA THR A 40 9.28 -24.47 -12.77
C THR A 40 8.53 -23.19 -13.07
N LEU A 41 9.03 -22.04 -12.57
CA LEU A 41 8.49 -20.75 -12.98
C LEU A 41 8.86 -20.45 -14.43
N PRO A 42 7.90 -20.05 -15.26
CA PRO A 42 8.21 -19.55 -16.60
C PRO A 42 8.96 -18.21 -16.50
N GLU A 43 9.66 -17.86 -17.59
CA GLU A 43 10.19 -16.50 -17.73
C GLU A 43 8.99 -15.51 -17.76
N PRO A 44 9.05 -14.41 -16.99
CA PRO A 44 7.96 -13.47 -16.96
C PRO A 44 7.81 -12.75 -18.30
N VAL A 45 6.58 -12.71 -18.80
CA VAL A 45 6.26 -11.88 -19.95
C VAL A 45 6.15 -10.43 -19.49
N VAL A 46 6.98 -9.56 -20.05
CA VAL A 46 6.95 -8.11 -19.78
C VAL A 46 6.19 -7.44 -20.94
N LYS A 47 4.89 -7.19 -20.72
CA LYS A 47 4.00 -6.59 -21.71
C LYS A 47 2.80 -5.93 -21.05
N TYR A 48 2.53 -4.67 -21.33
CA TYR A 48 1.33 -4.01 -20.82
C TYR A 48 0.09 -4.56 -21.53
N ALA A 49 -0.63 -5.44 -20.85
CA ALA A 49 -1.76 -6.14 -21.42
C ALA A 49 -2.79 -6.54 -20.35
N LYS A 50 -3.97 -6.87 -20.83
CA LYS A 50 -5.10 -7.29 -20.01
C LYS A 50 -4.82 -8.62 -19.32
N ALA A 51 -5.16 -8.69 -18.04
CA ALA A 51 -5.24 -9.92 -17.23
C ALA A 51 -6.65 -10.07 -16.67
N ILE A 52 -7.06 -11.30 -16.43
CA ILE A 52 -8.43 -11.62 -16.01
C ILE A 52 -8.39 -12.37 -14.67
N LEU A 53 -9.22 -11.91 -13.73
CA LEU A 53 -9.56 -12.64 -12.53
C LEU A 53 -11.02 -13.14 -12.60
N LYS A 54 -11.22 -14.43 -12.40
CA LYS A 54 -12.54 -15.04 -12.19
C LYS A 54 -12.59 -15.60 -10.78
N GLY A 55 -13.73 -15.45 -10.11
CA GLY A 55 -13.85 -16.00 -8.78
C GLY A 55 -15.26 -16.47 -8.45
N ARG A 56 -15.32 -17.36 -7.46
CA ARG A 56 -16.57 -17.88 -6.90
C ARG A 56 -16.40 -18.07 -5.40
N ILE A 57 -17.42 -17.72 -4.66
CA ILE A 57 -17.50 -17.93 -3.22
C ILE A 57 -18.54 -19.01 -2.97
N LEU A 58 -18.08 -20.15 -2.46
CA LEU A 58 -18.98 -21.27 -2.13
C LEU A 58 -19.80 -20.91 -0.89
N ASP A 59 -21.08 -21.29 -0.91
CA ASP A 59 -22.07 -20.99 0.12
C ASP A 59 -22.36 -19.47 0.30
N TYR A 60 -22.01 -18.66 -0.69
CA TYR A 60 -22.44 -17.26 -0.71
C TYR A 60 -23.95 -17.16 -0.81
N GLN A 61 -24.52 -16.25 -0.05
CA GLN A 61 -25.97 -16.02 -0.03
C GLN A 61 -26.28 -14.56 -0.35
N LYS A 62 -27.34 -14.33 -1.11
CA LYS A 62 -27.86 -12.99 -1.38
C LYS A 62 -28.10 -12.24 -0.07
N GLY A 63 -27.61 -11.00 0.00
CA GLY A 63 -27.66 -10.18 1.22
C GLY A 63 -26.38 -10.21 2.05
N MET A 64 -25.43 -11.11 1.76
CA MET A 64 -24.07 -11.01 2.29
C MET A 64 -23.35 -9.79 1.70
N PRO A 65 -22.28 -9.28 2.36
CA PRO A 65 -21.47 -8.21 1.80
C PRO A 65 -20.96 -8.57 0.41
N ASN A 66 -21.29 -7.75 -0.57
CA ASN A 66 -21.04 -8.00 -1.98
C ASN A 66 -19.93 -7.17 -2.60
N LYS A 67 -19.04 -6.63 -1.78
CA LYS A 67 -17.90 -5.82 -2.22
C LYS A 67 -16.60 -6.38 -1.66
N GLY A 68 -15.58 -6.44 -2.51
CA GLY A 68 -14.19 -6.70 -2.15
C GLY A 68 -13.29 -5.55 -2.59
N SER A 69 -12.18 -5.36 -1.88
CA SER A 69 -11.13 -4.42 -2.26
C SER A 69 -9.97 -5.20 -2.87
N LEU A 70 -9.53 -4.81 -4.05
CA LEU A 70 -8.39 -5.36 -4.75
C LEU A 70 -7.16 -4.50 -4.47
N TYR A 71 -6.09 -5.15 -4.08
CA TYR A 71 -4.79 -4.53 -3.83
C TYR A 71 -3.73 -5.16 -4.73
N PHE A 72 -2.95 -4.34 -5.38
CA PHE A 72 -1.74 -4.72 -6.10
C PHE A 72 -0.82 -3.50 -6.16
N GLN A 73 0.46 -3.74 -6.28
CA GLN A 73 1.43 -2.66 -6.42
C GLN A 73 1.98 -2.66 -7.83
N ASP A 74 1.93 -1.51 -8.46
CA ASP A 74 2.54 -1.26 -9.76
C ASP A 74 4.02 -0.97 -9.57
N VAL A 75 4.88 -1.76 -10.19
CA VAL A 75 6.34 -1.60 -10.06
C VAL A 75 6.87 -0.29 -10.64
N ILE A 76 6.11 0.35 -11.54
CA ILE A 76 6.53 1.63 -12.14
C ILE A 76 6.03 2.81 -11.32
N ARG A 77 4.76 2.82 -10.93
CA ARG A 77 4.15 3.95 -10.21
C ARG A 77 4.39 3.96 -8.72
N ASP A 78 4.93 2.88 -8.15
CA ASP A 78 5.22 2.81 -6.73
C ASP A 78 3.99 3.10 -5.84
N GLU A 79 2.81 2.77 -6.28
CA GLU A 79 1.57 2.97 -5.55
C GLU A 79 0.77 1.68 -5.51
N ALA A 80 0.34 1.28 -4.31
CA ALA A 80 -0.62 0.20 -4.19
C ALA A 80 -1.92 0.61 -4.88
N GLN A 81 -2.28 -0.09 -5.93
CA GLN A 81 -3.51 0.16 -6.64
C GLN A 81 -4.67 -0.45 -5.86
N GLU A 82 -5.75 0.29 -5.73
CA GLU A 82 -6.96 -0.18 -5.08
C GLU A 82 -8.11 -0.22 -6.08
N GLY A 83 -8.64 -1.43 -6.30
CA GLY A 83 -9.82 -1.68 -7.10
C GLY A 83 -10.99 -2.13 -6.24
N LYS A 84 -12.19 -2.09 -6.80
CA LYS A 84 -13.40 -2.63 -6.17
C LYS A 84 -13.91 -3.80 -6.99
N ILE A 85 -14.14 -4.93 -6.33
CA ILE A 85 -14.75 -6.10 -6.92
C ILE A 85 -16.17 -6.23 -6.39
N ARG A 86 -17.11 -6.49 -7.31
CA ARG A 86 -18.50 -6.79 -6.95
C ARG A 86 -18.76 -8.28 -7.05
N ILE A 87 -19.31 -8.85 -5.99
CA ILE A 87 -19.80 -10.23 -5.94
C ILE A 87 -21.25 -10.22 -6.42
N GLN A 88 -21.58 -11.14 -7.34
CA GLN A 88 -22.93 -11.35 -7.84
C GLN A 88 -23.77 -12.15 -6.82
N ASP A 89 -25.09 -12.19 -7.01
CA ASP A 89 -26.01 -12.89 -6.09
C ASP A 89 -25.74 -14.42 -6.01
N ASP A 90 -25.09 -14.99 -7.03
CA ASP A 90 -24.68 -16.40 -7.08
C ASP A 90 -23.27 -16.67 -6.50
N GLY A 91 -22.65 -15.65 -5.92
CA GLY A 91 -21.32 -15.72 -5.33
C GLY A 91 -20.16 -15.59 -6.33
N THR A 92 -20.45 -15.40 -7.62
CA THR A 92 -19.40 -15.19 -8.63
C THR A 92 -18.90 -13.76 -8.65
N PHE A 93 -17.66 -13.57 -9.09
CA PHE A 93 -17.08 -12.24 -9.36
C PHE A 93 -16.10 -12.31 -10.53
N TYR A 94 -15.96 -11.18 -11.20
CA TYR A 94 -15.09 -11.02 -12.36
C TYR A 94 -14.39 -9.66 -12.31
N HIS A 95 -13.13 -9.63 -12.72
CA HIS A 95 -12.38 -8.40 -12.85
C HIS A 95 -11.36 -8.50 -13.97
N GLU A 96 -11.26 -7.42 -14.77
CA GLU A 96 -10.22 -7.25 -15.76
C GLU A 96 -9.36 -6.05 -15.38
N MET A 97 -8.07 -6.18 -15.57
CA MET A 97 -7.12 -5.07 -15.39
C MET A 97 -5.91 -5.25 -16.29
N ASN A 98 -5.28 -4.14 -16.65
CA ASN A 98 -4.01 -4.19 -17.34
C ASN A 98 -2.88 -4.37 -16.31
N VAL A 99 -2.02 -5.33 -16.58
CA VAL A 99 -0.78 -5.57 -15.82
C VAL A 99 0.41 -5.49 -16.78
N PHE A 100 1.56 -5.14 -16.23
CA PHE A 100 2.78 -4.96 -17.02
C PHE A 100 3.64 -6.24 -17.06
N MET A 101 3.61 -6.98 -15.99
CA MET A 101 4.29 -8.26 -15.81
C MET A 101 3.47 -9.10 -14.85
N VAL A 102 3.98 -10.27 -14.48
CA VAL A 102 3.37 -11.02 -13.39
C VAL A 102 3.25 -10.12 -12.17
N THR A 103 2.03 -9.97 -11.69
CA THR A 103 1.66 -9.04 -10.62
C THR A 103 0.99 -9.82 -9.50
N PRO A 104 1.64 -9.97 -8.34
CA PRO A 104 1.00 -10.49 -7.16
C PRO A 104 -0.09 -9.52 -6.68
N CYS A 105 -1.29 -10.08 -6.48
CA CYS A 105 -2.47 -9.34 -6.09
C CYS A 105 -3.08 -9.92 -4.82
N MET A 106 -3.86 -9.13 -4.11
CA MET A 106 -4.66 -9.55 -2.97
C MET A 106 -6.06 -8.96 -3.07
N ILE A 107 -7.07 -9.80 -2.87
CA ILE A 107 -8.43 -9.32 -2.63
C ILE A 107 -8.73 -9.45 -1.15
N ARG A 108 -9.26 -8.38 -0.56
CA ARG A 108 -9.82 -8.41 0.78
C ARG A 108 -11.33 -8.32 0.71
N PHE A 109 -11.96 -9.35 1.20
CA PHE A 109 -13.39 -9.38 1.49
C PHE A 109 -13.61 -9.19 2.99
N PRO A 110 -14.81 -8.81 3.42
CA PRO A 110 -15.13 -8.76 4.85
C PRO A 110 -14.95 -10.09 5.60
N PHE A 111 -14.96 -11.22 4.90
CA PHE A 111 -14.80 -12.57 5.46
C PHE A 111 -13.39 -13.17 5.26
N GLY A 112 -12.43 -12.44 4.70
CA GLY A 112 -11.06 -12.91 4.54
C GLY A 112 -10.32 -12.24 3.37
N ALA A 113 -9.06 -12.61 3.20
CA ALA A 113 -8.23 -12.14 2.09
C ALA A 113 -7.70 -13.32 1.28
N VAL A 114 -7.52 -13.12 -0.02
CA VAL A 114 -6.98 -14.10 -0.96
C VAL A 114 -5.88 -13.45 -1.76
N SER A 115 -4.68 -14.04 -1.73
CA SER A 115 -3.56 -13.65 -2.59
C SER A 115 -3.56 -14.51 -3.86
N TYR A 116 -3.22 -13.91 -4.99
CA TYR A 116 -3.17 -14.58 -6.29
C TYR A 116 -2.21 -13.85 -7.24
N LEU A 117 -1.86 -14.49 -8.36
CA LEU A 117 -1.01 -13.92 -9.39
C LEU A 117 -1.87 -13.57 -10.62
N LEU A 118 -1.65 -12.39 -11.16
CA LEU A 118 -2.09 -12.02 -12.50
C LEU A 118 -0.89 -11.92 -13.45
N ALA A 119 -1.08 -12.26 -14.72
CA ALA A 119 -0.05 -12.09 -15.74
C ALA A 119 -0.70 -11.58 -17.05
N PRO A 120 0.08 -10.87 -17.91
CA PRO A 120 -0.41 -10.39 -19.20
C PRO A 120 -1.05 -11.51 -20.02
N TRP A 121 -2.28 -11.27 -20.53
CA TRP A 121 -3.13 -12.20 -21.31
C TRP A 121 -3.62 -13.46 -20.58
N GLU A 122 -3.26 -13.62 -19.31
CA GLU A 122 -3.62 -14.81 -18.55
C GLU A 122 -4.92 -14.64 -17.76
N THR A 123 -5.52 -15.77 -17.47
CA THR A 123 -6.69 -15.84 -16.57
C THR A 123 -6.31 -16.61 -15.30
N THR A 124 -6.53 -15.99 -14.16
CA THR A 124 -6.48 -16.66 -12.85
C THR A 124 -7.90 -16.84 -12.34
N SER A 125 -8.21 -18.00 -11.77
CA SER A 125 -9.45 -18.21 -11.07
C SER A 125 -9.22 -18.61 -9.62
N VAL A 126 -10.13 -18.15 -8.74
CA VAL A 126 -10.08 -18.46 -7.31
C VAL A 126 -11.46 -18.89 -6.82
N VAL A 127 -11.52 -19.98 -6.05
CA VAL A 127 -12.75 -20.41 -5.38
C VAL A 127 -12.53 -20.38 -3.89
N ILE A 128 -13.33 -19.58 -3.19
CA ILE A 128 -13.24 -19.37 -1.74
C ILE A 128 -14.27 -20.27 -1.06
N ASN A 129 -13.82 -21.10 -0.12
CA ASN A 129 -14.67 -21.99 0.66
C ASN A 129 -15.01 -21.32 2.01
N LEU A 130 -16.17 -20.68 2.08
CA LEU A 130 -16.60 -20.00 3.30
C LEU A 130 -16.76 -20.94 4.51
N ARG A 131 -17.07 -22.23 4.30
CA ARG A 131 -17.18 -23.19 5.42
C ARG A 131 -15.83 -23.42 6.10
N GLU A 132 -14.79 -23.66 5.31
CA GLU A 132 -13.45 -23.86 5.86
C GLU A 132 -12.92 -22.57 6.48
N ASN A 133 -13.18 -21.42 5.85
CA ASN A 133 -12.85 -20.11 6.42
C ASN A 133 -13.55 -19.90 7.77
N ALA A 134 -14.85 -20.16 7.85
CA ALA A 134 -15.62 -20.06 9.09
C ALA A 134 -15.13 -21.06 10.17
N ARG A 135 -14.77 -22.30 9.78
CA ARG A 135 -14.18 -23.28 10.70
C ARG A 135 -12.88 -22.76 11.31
N LYS A 136 -11.95 -22.28 10.50
CA LYS A 136 -10.64 -21.74 10.95
C LYS A 136 -10.79 -20.52 11.87
N GLN A 137 -11.78 -19.67 11.62
CA GLN A 137 -12.02 -18.48 12.44
C GLN A 137 -12.84 -18.77 13.71
N SER A 138 -13.40 -19.95 13.85
CA SER A 138 -14.24 -20.32 14.99
C SER A 138 -13.42 -21.07 16.05
N HIS A 139 -13.30 -20.51 17.25
CA HIS A 139 -12.65 -21.19 18.40
C HIS A 139 -13.33 -22.52 18.76
N LEU A 140 -14.63 -22.69 18.46
CA LEU A 140 -15.39 -23.90 18.76
C LEU A 140 -15.23 -25.00 17.69
N ARG A 141 -14.85 -24.63 16.46
CA ARG A 141 -14.85 -25.56 15.32
C ARG A 141 -13.46 -25.91 14.79
N GLN A 142 -12.40 -25.30 15.34
CA GLN A 142 -11.03 -25.57 14.88
C GLN A 142 -10.62 -27.05 15.06
N ALA A 143 -11.19 -27.75 16.03
CA ALA A 143 -10.97 -29.17 16.26
C ALA A 143 -11.75 -30.10 15.27
N GLU A 144 -12.70 -29.58 14.53
CA GLU A 144 -13.44 -30.36 13.53
C GLU A 144 -12.54 -30.68 12.32
N LYS A 145 -12.85 -31.77 11.60
CA LYS A 145 -12.17 -32.11 10.35
C LYS A 145 -12.34 -30.99 9.32
N PRO A 146 -11.28 -30.65 8.56
CA PRO A 146 -11.38 -29.65 7.51
C PRO A 146 -12.46 -29.96 6.47
N TYR A 147 -13.17 -28.93 6.00
CA TYR A 147 -14.15 -29.01 4.90
C TYR A 147 -13.49 -28.80 3.53
N GLY A 148 -12.32 -29.37 3.31
CA GLY A 148 -11.50 -29.15 2.14
C GLY A 148 -10.48 -28.02 2.35
N LYS A 149 -10.03 -27.43 1.24
CA LYS A 149 -9.13 -26.27 1.29
C LYS A 149 -9.95 -24.98 1.47
N GLU A 150 -9.33 -23.96 2.04
CA GLU A 150 -9.95 -22.64 2.18
C GLU A 150 -10.08 -21.93 0.83
N ILE A 151 -9.07 -22.13 -0.04
CA ILE A 151 -9.01 -21.54 -1.37
C ILE A 151 -8.58 -22.61 -2.36
N TYR A 152 -9.20 -22.58 -3.56
CA TYR A 152 -8.80 -23.38 -4.70
C TYR A 152 -8.42 -22.45 -5.85
N TYR A 153 -7.30 -22.73 -6.48
CA TYR A 153 -6.79 -21.96 -7.62
C TYR A 153 -7.00 -22.71 -8.93
N GLY A 154 -7.31 -21.94 -10.00
CA GLY A 154 -7.35 -22.41 -11.37
C GLY A 154 -6.69 -21.41 -12.32
N GLY A 155 -6.40 -21.85 -13.53
CA GLY A 155 -5.74 -21.03 -14.56
C GLY A 155 -4.26 -20.83 -14.31
N TYR A 156 -3.78 -19.60 -14.46
CA TYR A 156 -2.35 -19.27 -14.45
C TYR A 156 -1.64 -19.76 -13.19
N LEU A 157 -0.66 -20.63 -13.36
CA LEU A 157 0.16 -21.21 -12.28
C LEU A 157 -0.65 -21.74 -11.07
N ALA A 158 -1.84 -22.25 -11.32
CA ALA A 158 -2.78 -22.68 -10.27
C ALA A 158 -2.17 -23.64 -9.26
N GLY A 159 -1.36 -24.61 -9.71
CA GLY A 159 -0.68 -25.56 -8.82
C GLY A 159 0.32 -24.88 -7.89
N VAL A 160 1.11 -23.94 -8.39
CA VAL A 160 2.09 -23.17 -7.61
C VAL A 160 1.38 -22.25 -6.62
N GLN A 161 0.34 -21.56 -7.05
CA GLN A 161 -0.49 -20.73 -6.16
C GLN A 161 -1.13 -21.55 -5.04
N GLN A 162 -1.55 -22.77 -5.35
CA GLN A 162 -2.08 -23.69 -4.35
C GLN A 162 -1.00 -24.13 -3.35
N GLU A 163 0.23 -24.41 -3.81
CA GLU A 163 1.35 -24.74 -2.92
C GLU A 163 1.67 -23.59 -1.96
N LEU A 164 1.69 -22.35 -2.46
CA LEU A 164 1.92 -21.16 -1.63
C LEU A 164 0.85 -20.97 -0.55
N ALA A 165 -0.41 -21.28 -0.87
CA ALA A 165 -1.51 -21.20 0.08
C ALA A 165 -1.53 -22.34 1.10
N ASP A 166 -1.17 -23.55 0.67
CA ASP A 166 -1.18 -24.75 1.51
C ASP A 166 0.03 -24.83 2.45
N HIS A 167 1.17 -24.28 2.02
CA HIS A 167 2.47 -24.35 2.71
C HIS A 167 3.12 -22.97 2.84
N PRO A 168 2.47 -22.02 3.53
CA PRO A 168 3.05 -20.70 3.71
C PRO A 168 4.37 -20.79 4.49
N MET A 169 5.41 -20.14 3.99
CA MET A 169 6.67 -19.95 4.70
C MET A 169 6.91 -18.45 4.89
N SER A 170 7.46 -18.10 6.03
CA SER A 170 7.88 -16.73 6.32
C SER A 170 9.23 -16.74 7.04
N PHE A 171 10.06 -15.73 6.77
CA PHE A 171 11.39 -15.62 7.35
C PHE A 171 11.45 -14.40 8.26
N SER A 172 11.73 -14.65 9.53
CA SER A 172 11.95 -13.60 10.51
C SER A 172 13.44 -13.51 10.84
N PHE A 173 14.03 -12.36 10.54
CA PHE A 173 15.39 -12.01 10.96
C PHE A 173 15.41 -11.41 12.37
N THR A 174 14.24 -11.19 12.97
CA THR A 174 14.05 -10.90 14.37
C THR A 174 13.32 -12.09 15.01
N GLU A 175 13.88 -12.66 16.07
CA GLU A 175 13.23 -13.74 16.80
C GLU A 175 12.06 -13.19 17.63
N GLY A 176 10.98 -13.97 17.74
CA GLY A 176 9.82 -13.65 18.59
C GLY A 176 8.48 -13.71 17.86
N ASN A 177 7.47 -14.20 18.58
CA ASN A 177 6.10 -14.38 18.10
C ASN A 177 5.15 -13.30 18.65
N SER A 178 5.65 -12.37 19.48
CA SER A 178 4.89 -11.27 20.06
C SER A 178 5.54 -9.92 19.76
N TYR A 179 4.76 -8.84 19.92
CA TYR A 179 5.27 -7.48 19.79
C TYR A 179 6.35 -7.16 20.84
N GLU A 180 6.22 -7.70 22.04
CA GLU A 180 7.20 -7.54 23.13
C GLU A 180 8.53 -8.22 22.77
N GLU A 181 8.49 -9.45 22.25
CA GLU A 181 9.67 -10.16 21.79
C GLU A 181 10.34 -9.43 20.63
N TYR A 182 9.56 -8.94 19.66
CA TYR A 182 10.06 -8.08 18.60
C TYR A 182 10.79 -6.84 19.14
N GLN A 183 10.19 -6.14 20.11
CA GLN A 183 10.84 -4.98 20.75
C GLN A 183 12.16 -5.35 21.42
N GLN A 184 12.21 -6.48 22.16
CA GLN A 184 13.43 -6.94 22.80
C GLN A 184 14.54 -7.25 21.78
N GLN A 185 14.20 -7.85 20.65
CA GLN A 185 15.17 -8.14 19.59
C GLN A 185 15.70 -6.86 18.92
N ILE A 186 14.83 -5.87 18.69
CA ILE A 186 15.26 -4.57 18.17
C ILE A 186 16.23 -3.91 19.16
N LYS A 187 15.94 -3.92 20.48
CA LYS A 187 16.85 -3.38 21.50
C LYS A 187 18.23 -4.02 21.48
N LYS A 188 18.36 -5.32 21.17
CA LYS A 188 19.66 -6.01 21.03
C LYS A 188 20.55 -5.46 19.90
N LEU A 189 19.99 -4.66 19.00
CA LEU A 189 20.75 -4.00 17.92
C LEU A 189 21.41 -2.71 18.42
N ASN A 190 21.06 -2.21 19.58
CA ASN A 190 21.62 -0.99 20.13
C ASN A 190 23.15 -1.08 20.31
N GLY A 191 23.88 -0.11 19.76
CA GLY A 191 25.34 -0.09 19.82
C GLY A 191 26.03 -0.92 18.73
N LYS A 192 25.31 -1.65 17.89
CA LYS A 192 25.91 -2.36 16.75
C LYS A 192 26.26 -1.38 15.63
N THR A 193 27.33 -1.69 14.92
CA THR A 193 27.68 -1.06 13.64
C THR A 193 26.79 -1.59 12.51
N ALA A 194 26.78 -0.88 11.38
CA ALA A 194 26.07 -1.34 10.18
C ALA A 194 26.58 -2.72 9.72
N GLU A 195 27.91 -2.91 9.69
CA GLU A 195 28.53 -4.19 9.29
C GLU A 195 28.15 -5.35 10.22
N GLU A 196 28.19 -5.16 11.53
CA GLU A 196 27.77 -6.21 12.49
C GLU A 196 26.31 -6.60 12.31
N TYR A 197 25.45 -5.62 12.02
CA TYR A 197 24.03 -5.90 11.74
C TYR A 197 23.86 -6.67 10.42
N LYS A 198 24.55 -6.27 9.34
CA LYS A 198 24.54 -6.98 8.05
C LYS A 198 25.02 -8.43 8.20
N VAL A 199 26.14 -8.64 8.88
CA VAL A 199 26.71 -9.98 9.14
C VAL A 199 25.69 -10.85 9.90
N GLN A 200 24.98 -10.31 10.89
CA GLN A 200 23.95 -11.03 11.63
C GLN A 200 22.79 -11.49 10.71
N ILE A 201 22.39 -10.66 9.74
CA ILE A 201 21.34 -11.00 8.77
C ILE A 201 21.84 -12.10 7.83
N LEU A 202 23.01 -11.93 7.23
CA LEU A 202 23.57 -12.86 6.26
C LEU A 202 23.84 -14.25 6.88
N ALA A 203 24.26 -14.31 8.14
CA ALA A 203 24.54 -15.55 8.86
C ALA A 203 23.31 -16.47 9.01
N ARG A 204 22.09 -15.94 8.89
CA ARG A 204 20.86 -16.75 8.97
C ARG A 204 20.42 -17.36 7.66
N LEU A 205 20.90 -16.85 6.53
CA LEU A 205 20.48 -17.31 5.21
C LEU A 205 20.72 -18.82 4.97
N PRO A 206 21.88 -19.42 5.33
CA PRO A 206 22.12 -20.83 5.09
C PRO A 206 21.10 -21.75 5.78
N GLU A 207 20.69 -21.42 7.00
CA GLU A 207 19.68 -22.18 7.73
C GLU A 207 18.33 -22.12 7.04
N PHE A 208 17.86 -20.92 6.68
CA PHE A 208 16.58 -20.75 5.98
C PHE A 208 16.59 -21.41 4.60
N ARG A 209 17.68 -21.32 3.83
CA ARG A 209 17.84 -22.01 2.54
C ARG A 209 17.76 -23.52 2.71
N LYS A 210 18.32 -24.07 3.79
CA LYS A 210 18.19 -25.50 4.12
C LYS A 210 16.74 -25.89 4.36
N GLN A 211 15.98 -25.10 5.12
CA GLN A 211 14.55 -25.35 5.35
C GLN A 211 13.75 -25.33 4.03
N ILE A 212 14.02 -24.38 3.14
CA ILE A 212 13.38 -24.31 1.82
C ILE A 212 13.74 -25.55 0.98
N THR A 213 14.99 -25.95 0.95
CA THR A 213 15.44 -27.13 0.19
C THR A 213 14.74 -28.40 0.67
N GLN A 214 14.56 -28.56 1.97
CA GLN A 214 13.89 -29.70 2.59
C GLN A 214 12.36 -29.67 2.47
N SER A 215 11.77 -28.55 2.07
CA SER A 215 10.33 -28.44 1.87
C SER A 215 9.85 -29.32 0.72
N LYS A 216 8.58 -29.76 0.79
CA LYS A 216 7.96 -30.64 -0.22
C LYS A 216 7.45 -29.92 -1.48
N GLY A 217 7.64 -28.61 -1.59
CA GLY A 217 7.15 -27.81 -2.71
C GLY A 217 7.89 -28.08 -4.02
N SER A 218 7.25 -27.72 -5.13
CA SER A 218 7.84 -27.76 -6.49
C SER A 218 9.06 -26.83 -6.61
N PRO A 219 9.89 -26.98 -7.65
CA PRO A 219 10.94 -26.01 -7.95
C PRO A 219 10.42 -24.57 -8.05
N ALA A 220 9.26 -24.36 -8.67
CA ALA A 220 8.61 -23.06 -8.78
C ALA A 220 8.25 -22.47 -7.41
N TYR A 221 7.66 -23.27 -6.53
CA TYR A 221 7.38 -22.87 -5.15
C TYR A 221 8.67 -22.45 -4.43
N LYS A 222 9.71 -23.29 -4.49
CA LYS A 222 11.00 -23.03 -3.82
C LYS A 222 11.67 -21.76 -4.36
N GLU A 223 11.56 -21.48 -5.64
CA GLU A 223 12.09 -20.26 -6.27
C GLU A 223 11.40 -19.01 -5.72
N ILE A 224 10.05 -19.00 -5.62
CA ILE A 224 9.30 -17.88 -5.02
C ILE A 224 9.67 -17.70 -3.55
N ILE A 225 9.80 -18.78 -2.78
CA ILE A 225 10.15 -18.72 -1.35
C ILE A 225 11.61 -18.26 -1.14
N ASN A 226 12.56 -18.67 -1.98
CA ASN A 226 13.92 -18.14 -1.94
C ASN A 226 13.96 -16.64 -2.29
N THR A 227 13.14 -16.21 -3.24
CA THR A 227 12.97 -14.78 -3.54
C THR A 227 12.44 -14.03 -2.32
N ASP A 228 11.46 -14.58 -1.61
CA ASP A 228 10.92 -13.96 -0.37
C ASP A 228 11.99 -13.87 0.73
N LEU A 229 12.81 -14.90 0.89
CA LEU A 229 13.94 -14.90 1.82
C LEU A 229 14.94 -13.78 1.49
N GLU A 230 15.39 -13.70 0.24
CA GLU A 230 16.36 -12.69 -0.18
C GLU A 230 15.78 -11.26 -0.11
N LEU A 231 14.52 -11.06 -0.50
CA LEU A 231 13.83 -9.77 -0.32
C LEU A 231 13.75 -9.38 1.14
N SER A 232 13.43 -10.34 2.03
CA SER A 232 13.37 -10.09 3.46
C SER A 232 14.72 -9.66 4.03
N ALA A 233 15.82 -10.31 3.60
CA ALA A 233 17.18 -9.96 3.98
C ALA A 233 17.60 -8.59 3.40
N ALA A 234 17.37 -8.39 2.09
CA ALA A 234 17.71 -7.15 1.40
C ALA A 234 17.04 -5.94 2.05
N LEU A 235 15.75 -6.04 2.36
CA LEU A 235 15.02 -4.96 3.04
C LEU A 235 15.61 -4.64 4.42
N LYS A 236 16.06 -5.64 5.18
CA LYS A 236 16.76 -5.40 6.46
C LYS A 236 18.10 -4.70 6.28
N ILE A 237 18.89 -5.08 5.27
CA ILE A 237 20.16 -4.44 4.95
C ILE A 237 19.95 -2.99 4.47
N ILE A 238 18.96 -2.78 3.62
CA ILE A 238 18.63 -1.44 3.10
C ILE A 238 18.12 -0.51 4.20
N GLU A 239 17.32 -1.01 5.13
CA GLU A 239 16.79 -0.24 6.26
C GLU A 239 17.74 -0.21 7.49
N THR A 240 19.00 -0.55 7.36
CA THR A 240 19.96 -0.63 8.48
C THR A 240 19.98 0.64 9.32
N GLU A 241 20.14 1.81 8.71
CA GLU A 241 20.16 3.08 9.43
C GLU A 241 18.90 3.28 10.29
N ARG A 242 17.73 3.03 9.69
CA ARG A 242 16.43 3.10 10.39
C ARG A 242 16.37 2.13 11.57
N ASN A 243 16.78 0.88 11.36
CA ASN A 243 16.69 -0.18 12.38
C ASN A 243 17.64 0.08 13.56
N LEU A 244 18.85 0.57 13.31
CA LEU A 244 19.81 0.92 14.36
C LEU A 244 19.37 2.16 15.14
N LYS A 245 18.84 3.20 14.47
CA LYS A 245 18.23 4.36 15.14
C LYS A 245 17.06 3.96 16.03
N LEU A 246 16.17 3.09 15.51
CA LEU A 246 15.03 2.58 16.27
C LEU A 246 15.48 1.80 17.50
N ALA A 247 16.53 0.98 17.37
CA ALA A 247 17.11 0.24 18.48
C ALA A 247 17.58 1.16 19.61
N HIS A 248 18.26 2.23 19.28
CA HIS A 248 18.71 3.23 20.25
C HIS A 248 17.53 3.94 20.93
N ILE A 249 16.56 4.41 20.14
CA ILE A 249 15.34 5.07 20.64
C ILE A 249 14.62 4.17 21.65
N MET A 250 14.40 2.90 21.29
CA MET A 250 13.67 1.95 22.12
C MET A 250 14.45 1.53 23.38
N THR A 251 15.78 1.42 23.29
CA THR A 251 16.63 1.05 24.42
C THR A 251 16.69 2.16 25.47
N ASN A 252 16.74 3.42 25.00
CA ASN A 252 16.85 4.58 25.89
C ASN A 252 15.47 5.19 26.26
N GLY A 253 14.38 4.57 25.86
CA GLY A 253 13.03 5.04 26.18
C GLY A 253 12.74 6.45 25.64
N LEU A 254 13.32 6.81 24.49
CA LEU A 254 13.08 8.12 23.90
C LEU A 254 11.67 8.16 23.28
N GLU A 255 10.91 9.20 23.60
CA GLU A 255 9.55 9.39 23.11
C GLU A 255 9.33 10.81 22.56
N GLY A 256 8.29 10.98 21.74
CA GLY A 256 7.83 12.27 21.24
C GLY A 256 8.94 13.08 20.56
N GLU A 257 9.15 14.30 21.02
CA GLU A 257 10.11 15.24 20.41
C GLU A 257 11.56 14.75 20.53
N LYS A 258 11.95 14.12 21.64
CA LYS A 258 13.29 13.57 21.83
C LYS A 258 13.61 12.47 20.83
N ALA A 259 12.66 11.56 20.59
CA ALA A 259 12.82 10.49 19.60
C ALA A 259 12.92 11.07 18.18
N ASN A 260 12.08 12.04 17.83
CA ASN A 260 12.10 12.70 16.52
C ASN A 260 13.41 13.46 16.27
N LYS A 261 13.89 14.19 17.27
CA LYS A 261 15.16 14.91 17.21
C LYS A 261 16.33 13.95 17.00
N TYR A 262 16.42 12.89 17.82
CA TYR A 262 17.46 11.86 17.67
C TYR A 262 17.42 11.25 16.26
N TYR A 263 16.23 10.87 15.77
CA TYR A 263 16.07 10.25 14.45
C TYR A 263 16.53 11.17 13.31
N ALA A 264 16.24 12.45 13.39
CA ALA A 264 16.59 13.45 12.36
C ALA A 264 18.08 13.85 12.39
N GLU A 265 18.66 14.04 13.57
CA GLU A 265 20.02 14.58 13.73
C GLU A 265 21.11 13.50 13.73
N THR A 266 20.79 12.26 14.13
CA THR A 266 21.78 11.18 14.18
C THR A 266 21.96 10.56 12.80
N LYS A 267 23.22 10.39 12.39
CA LYS A 267 23.61 9.62 11.20
C LYS A 267 24.28 8.33 11.66
N ILE A 268 23.88 7.21 11.07
CA ILE A 268 24.58 5.93 11.21
C ILE A 268 25.63 5.87 10.10
N ASP A 269 26.83 5.51 10.46
CA ASP A 269 27.90 5.30 9.48
C ASP A 269 27.60 4.07 8.65
N ILE A 270 27.34 4.27 7.38
CA ILE A 270 27.14 3.21 6.37
C ILE A 270 28.39 3.18 5.48
N PRO A 271 29.23 2.16 5.60
CA PRO A 271 30.50 2.08 4.87
C PRO A 271 30.32 2.15 3.35
N GLN A 272 31.36 2.61 2.67
CA GLN A 272 31.41 2.53 1.21
C GLN A 272 31.33 1.05 0.79
N GLY A 273 30.55 0.74 -0.26
CA GLY A 273 30.38 -0.65 -0.71
C GLY A 273 29.42 -1.47 0.16
N TYR A 274 28.78 -0.90 1.18
CA TYR A 274 27.89 -1.61 2.10
C TYR A 274 26.84 -2.46 1.38
N TYR A 275 26.25 -1.95 0.30
CA TYR A 275 25.19 -2.58 -0.47
C TYR A 275 25.71 -3.57 -1.53
N GLU A 276 27.01 -3.72 -1.71
CA GLU A 276 27.59 -4.67 -2.69
C GLU A 276 27.19 -6.12 -2.38
N SER A 277 26.94 -6.45 -1.12
CA SER A 277 26.43 -7.79 -0.72
C SER A 277 25.09 -8.16 -1.38
N LEU A 278 24.33 -7.20 -1.91
CA LEU A 278 23.10 -7.47 -2.65
C LEU A 278 23.37 -8.14 -4.02
N GLN A 279 24.60 -8.11 -4.52
CA GLN A 279 25.01 -8.80 -5.75
C GLN A 279 24.97 -10.33 -5.59
N ASP A 280 25.07 -10.82 -4.37
CA ASP A 280 25.01 -12.26 -4.05
C ASP A 280 23.58 -12.81 -3.96
N PHE A 281 22.59 -11.93 -4.06
CA PHE A 281 21.16 -12.25 -3.95
C PHE A 281 20.59 -12.58 -5.34
N THR A 282 20.87 -13.80 -5.80
CA THR A 282 20.58 -14.22 -7.17
C THR A 282 19.09 -14.27 -7.52
N TYR A 283 18.23 -14.52 -6.54
CA TYR A 283 16.80 -14.59 -6.75
C TYR A 283 16.15 -13.21 -6.93
N ILE A 284 16.58 -12.18 -6.18
CA ILE A 284 16.06 -10.82 -6.37
C ILE A 284 16.59 -10.13 -7.63
N LEU A 285 17.73 -10.60 -8.14
CA LEU A 285 18.30 -10.11 -9.40
C LEU A 285 17.67 -10.78 -10.63
N SER A 286 16.99 -11.89 -10.44
CA SER A 286 16.29 -12.62 -11.50
C SER A 286 15.03 -11.88 -11.96
N PRO A 287 14.68 -11.92 -13.27
CA PRO A 287 13.38 -11.48 -13.77
C PRO A 287 12.20 -12.10 -13.00
N LYS A 288 12.36 -13.34 -12.53
CA LYS A 288 11.33 -14.08 -11.78
C LYS A 288 11.06 -13.53 -10.38
N ALA A 289 11.83 -12.54 -9.90
CA ALA A 289 11.54 -11.85 -8.65
C ALA A 289 10.14 -11.21 -8.64
N CYS A 290 9.60 -10.83 -9.80
CA CYS A 290 8.26 -10.26 -9.95
C CYS A 290 7.11 -11.20 -9.49
N TYR A 291 7.37 -12.50 -9.32
CA TYR A 291 6.39 -13.43 -8.74
C TYR A 291 6.16 -13.23 -7.24
N ASN A 292 6.99 -12.43 -6.58
CA ASN A 292 6.87 -12.15 -5.15
C ASN A 292 6.26 -10.76 -4.88
N SER A 293 5.28 -10.70 -4.00
CA SER A 293 4.54 -9.47 -3.66
C SER A 293 5.40 -8.40 -2.97
N ARG A 294 6.55 -8.75 -2.42
CA ARG A 294 7.49 -7.80 -1.80
C ARG A 294 8.44 -7.16 -2.81
N TYR A 295 8.52 -7.69 -4.02
CA TYR A 295 9.44 -7.16 -5.02
C TYR A 295 9.19 -5.67 -5.33
N PRO A 296 7.95 -5.21 -5.55
CA PRO A 296 7.68 -3.78 -5.70
C PRO A 296 8.01 -2.94 -4.46
N ILE A 297 7.86 -3.52 -3.26
CA ILE A 297 8.18 -2.84 -1.99
C ILE A 297 9.67 -2.50 -1.89
N LEU A 298 10.53 -3.35 -2.45
CA LEU A 298 11.98 -3.10 -2.49
C LEU A 298 12.29 -1.75 -3.14
N PHE A 299 11.68 -1.45 -4.28
CA PHE A 299 11.88 -0.19 -5.01
C PHE A 299 11.36 1.01 -4.24
N ASP A 300 10.16 0.91 -3.66
CA ASP A 300 9.59 1.97 -2.83
C ASP A 300 10.51 2.34 -1.65
N ILE A 301 11.04 1.34 -0.96
CA ILE A 301 11.93 1.57 0.17
C ILE A 301 13.24 2.20 -0.28
N ILE A 302 13.89 1.68 -1.33
CA ILE A 302 15.14 2.23 -1.88
C ILE A 302 14.97 3.73 -2.17
N ARG A 303 13.93 4.08 -2.92
CA ARG A 303 13.62 5.46 -3.29
C ARG A 303 13.32 6.33 -2.06
N ARG A 304 12.47 5.87 -1.16
CA ARG A 304 12.02 6.64 0.01
C ARG A 304 13.15 7.00 0.97
N ILE A 305 14.15 6.14 1.10
CA ILE A 305 15.35 6.45 1.90
C ILE A 305 16.44 7.17 1.09
N GLY A 306 16.24 7.41 -0.21
CA GLY A 306 17.15 8.22 -1.03
C GLY A 306 18.51 7.56 -1.28
N ILE A 307 18.54 6.23 -1.47
CA ILE A 307 19.77 5.47 -1.76
C ILE A 307 19.80 4.89 -3.17
N ASP A 308 18.90 5.35 -4.04
CA ASP A 308 18.78 4.87 -5.42
C ASP A 308 20.11 4.88 -6.15
N ASP A 309 20.84 6.01 -6.10
CA ASP A 309 22.15 6.17 -6.75
C ASP A 309 23.20 5.21 -6.16
N LYS A 310 23.18 4.99 -4.84
CA LYS A 310 24.10 4.05 -4.17
C LYS A 310 23.84 2.63 -4.61
N ILE A 311 22.57 2.22 -4.67
CA ILE A 311 22.17 0.88 -5.14
C ILE A 311 22.49 0.71 -6.62
N LEU A 312 22.13 1.68 -7.46
CA LEU A 312 22.45 1.66 -8.90
C LEU A 312 23.96 1.52 -9.12
N LYS A 313 24.78 2.27 -8.38
CA LYS A 313 26.23 2.20 -8.47
C LYS A 313 26.76 0.83 -8.01
N SER A 314 26.25 0.30 -6.91
CA SER A 314 26.66 -1.00 -6.37
C SER A 314 26.35 -2.16 -7.33
N LEU A 315 25.23 -2.08 -8.06
CA LEU A 315 24.75 -3.14 -8.94
C LEU A 315 25.14 -2.95 -10.41
N SER A 316 25.62 -1.76 -10.82
CA SER A 316 25.86 -1.42 -12.24
C SER A 316 26.87 -2.31 -12.96
N TYR A 317 27.77 -2.94 -12.23
CA TYR A 317 28.79 -3.85 -12.79
C TYR A 317 28.32 -5.31 -12.86
N HIS A 318 27.12 -5.61 -12.33
CA HIS A 318 26.60 -6.98 -12.28
C HIS A 318 25.59 -7.23 -13.41
N THR A 319 25.92 -8.06 -14.40
CA THR A 319 25.06 -8.32 -15.56
C THR A 319 23.68 -8.88 -15.19
N ALA A 320 23.59 -9.74 -14.18
CA ALA A 320 22.33 -10.28 -13.67
C ALA A 320 21.43 -9.23 -13.02
N ALA A 321 21.98 -8.08 -12.61
CA ALA A 321 21.21 -6.99 -12.01
C ALA A 321 20.45 -6.12 -13.02
N SER A 322 20.63 -6.34 -14.33
CA SER A 322 20.08 -5.48 -15.38
C SER A 322 18.55 -5.30 -15.27
N TYR A 323 17.82 -6.35 -14.92
CA TYR A 323 16.38 -6.31 -14.78
C TYR A 323 15.92 -5.48 -13.56
N LEU A 324 16.57 -5.66 -12.41
CA LEU A 324 16.31 -4.87 -11.21
C LEU A 324 16.61 -3.39 -11.45
N ILE A 325 17.74 -3.09 -12.11
CA ILE A 325 18.14 -1.73 -12.47
C ILE A 325 17.11 -1.08 -13.41
N GLN A 326 16.62 -1.81 -14.42
CA GLN A 326 15.59 -1.31 -15.33
C GLN A 326 14.29 -0.99 -14.58
N ASN A 327 13.84 -1.87 -13.67
CA ASN A 327 12.65 -1.62 -12.87
C ASN A 327 12.83 -0.40 -11.95
N LEU A 328 13.98 -0.25 -11.29
CA LEU A 328 14.25 0.90 -10.45
C LEU A 328 14.26 2.21 -11.24
N LYS A 329 14.91 2.25 -12.41
CA LYS A 329 14.89 3.42 -13.31
C LYS A 329 13.48 3.73 -13.80
N ALA A 330 12.73 2.72 -14.21
CA ALA A 330 11.36 2.90 -14.66
C ALA A 330 10.46 3.46 -13.57
N GLN A 331 10.63 3.02 -12.33
CA GLN A 331 9.90 3.56 -11.19
C GLN A 331 10.26 5.02 -10.90
N MET A 332 11.55 5.37 -10.94
CA MET A 332 11.99 6.77 -10.77
C MET A 332 11.32 7.70 -11.79
N ILE A 333 11.17 7.25 -13.03
CA ILE A 333 10.45 8.00 -14.08
C ILE A 333 8.94 8.00 -13.79
N GLY A 334 8.38 6.88 -13.39
CA GLY A 334 6.94 6.68 -13.17
C GLY A 334 6.36 7.47 -11.99
N VAL A 335 7.18 7.85 -11.01
CA VAL A 335 6.76 8.65 -9.84
C VAL A 335 6.06 9.96 -10.26
N SER A 336 6.48 10.59 -11.35
CA SER A 336 5.81 11.78 -11.88
C SER A 336 4.32 11.53 -12.16
N MET A 337 3.98 10.38 -12.75
CA MET A 337 2.59 10.05 -13.09
C MET A 337 1.75 9.80 -11.84
N ARG A 338 2.33 9.22 -10.78
CA ARG A 338 1.67 9.10 -9.48
C ARG A 338 1.26 10.46 -8.92
N ASP A 339 2.11 11.46 -9.10
CA ASP A 339 1.88 12.81 -8.63
C ASP A 339 1.09 13.66 -9.65
N LEU A 340 0.38 12.99 -10.57
CA LEU A 340 -0.43 13.59 -11.62
C LEU A 340 0.34 14.56 -12.53
N ASN A 341 1.65 14.38 -12.67
CA ASN A 341 2.47 15.11 -13.62
C ASN A 341 2.75 14.23 -14.83
N PRO A 342 2.35 14.64 -16.03
CA PRO A 342 2.69 13.93 -17.26
C PRO A 342 4.20 13.84 -17.45
N LEU A 343 4.63 12.81 -18.18
CA LEU A 343 6.03 12.62 -18.54
C LEU A 343 6.54 13.79 -19.37
N ASN A 344 7.66 14.38 -18.96
CA ASN A 344 8.35 15.40 -19.75
C ASN A 344 9.22 14.76 -20.85
N ASP A 345 9.78 15.57 -21.76
CA ASP A 345 10.53 15.07 -22.90
C ASP A 345 11.83 14.37 -22.50
N LYS A 346 12.48 14.80 -21.40
CA LYS A 346 13.66 14.12 -20.86
C LYS A 346 13.31 12.70 -20.40
N GLN A 347 12.22 12.55 -19.65
CA GLN A 347 11.74 11.24 -19.16
C GLN A 347 11.33 10.32 -20.33
N LYS A 348 10.66 10.86 -21.36
CA LYS A 348 10.30 10.11 -22.57
C LYS A 348 11.56 9.65 -23.33
N ALA A 349 12.56 10.51 -23.46
CA ALA A 349 13.83 10.16 -24.10
C ALA A 349 14.57 9.06 -23.33
N GLU A 350 14.57 9.11 -22.00
CA GLU A 350 15.17 8.08 -21.16
C GLU A 350 14.43 6.75 -21.31
N LEU A 351 13.10 6.75 -21.27
CA LEU A 351 12.26 5.55 -21.48
C LEU A 351 12.52 4.93 -22.87
N ALA A 352 12.74 5.74 -23.92
CA ALA A 352 13.04 5.24 -25.24
C ALA A 352 14.37 4.45 -25.33
N THR A 353 15.26 4.60 -24.36
CA THR A 353 16.50 3.80 -24.24
C THR A 353 16.30 2.46 -23.52
N MET A 354 15.13 2.25 -22.92
CA MET A 354 14.77 1.03 -22.20
C MET A 354 14.12 0.00 -23.15
N PRO A 355 14.00 -1.27 -22.75
CA PRO A 355 13.25 -2.26 -23.53
C PRO A 355 11.84 -1.76 -23.87
N ALA A 356 11.38 -2.03 -25.10
CA ALA A 356 10.14 -1.48 -25.66
C ALA A 356 8.92 -1.61 -24.73
N ALA A 357 8.81 -2.72 -24.00
CA ALA A 357 7.68 -2.93 -23.09
C ALA A 357 7.58 -1.89 -21.96
N TYR A 358 8.71 -1.38 -21.44
CA TYR A 358 8.71 -0.30 -20.43
C TYR A 358 8.21 1.02 -21.03
N ASN A 359 8.71 1.34 -22.22
CA ASN A 359 8.29 2.54 -22.96
C ASN A 359 6.79 2.49 -23.30
N ASP A 360 6.32 1.37 -23.88
CA ASP A 360 4.92 1.19 -24.26
C ASP A 360 3.97 1.35 -23.06
N MET A 361 4.33 0.75 -21.92
CA MET A 361 3.53 0.86 -20.71
C MET A 361 3.53 2.28 -20.15
N ALA A 362 4.69 2.90 -20.00
CA ALA A 362 4.79 4.25 -19.46
C ALA A 362 4.06 5.27 -20.34
N LEU A 363 4.13 5.15 -21.66
CA LEU A 363 3.38 5.99 -22.59
C LEU A 363 1.87 5.73 -22.51
N ALA A 364 1.42 4.48 -22.39
CA ALA A 364 0.00 4.18 -22.23
C ALA A 364 -0.55 4.81 -20.93
N MET A 365 0.17 4.66 -19.82
CA MET A 365 -0.20 5.28 -18.54
C MET A 365 -0.18 6.81 -18.60
N ASN A 366 0.81 7.39 -19.26
CA ASN A 366 0.87 8.83 -19.46
C ASN A 366 -0.30 9.36 -20.30
N ASN A 367 -0.69 8.64 -21.34
CA ASN A 367 -1.84 8.99 -22.16
C ASN A 367 -3.16 8.93 -21.37
N ASP A 368 -3.32 7.94 -20.50
CA ASP A 368 -4.49 7.85 -19.63
C ASP A 368 -4.50 8.97 -18.58
N LEU A 369 -3.33 9.34 -18.04
CA LEU A 369 -3.19 10.50 -17.17
C LEU A 369 -3.56 11.82 -17.88
N LEU A 370 -3.10 12.02 -19.11
CA LEU A 370 -3.45 13.20 -19.91
C LEU A 370 -4.96 13.29 -20.15
N LYS A 371 -5.62 12.18 -20.50
CA LYS A 371 -7.09 12.14 -20.63
C LYS A 371 -7.76 12.51 -19.30
N GLN A 372 -7.27 11.98 -18.18
CA GLN A 372 -7.82 12.31 -16.86
C GLN A 372 -7.65 13.79 -16.51
N ILE A 373 -6.50 14.38 -16.82
CA ILE A 373 -6.25 15.82 -16.65
C ILE A 373 -7.25 16.65 -17.47
N GLU A 374 -7.51 16.28 -18.74
CA GLU A 374 -8.49 16.98 -19.57
C GLU A 374 -9.93 16.86 -19.04
N ILE A 375 -10.27 15.71 -18.47
CA ILE A 375 -11.56 15.53 -17.76
C ILE A 375 -11.58 16.42 -16.52
N ASN A 376 -10.50 16.48 -15.76
CA ASN A 376 -10.41 17.27 -14.53
C ASN A 376 -10.53 18.78 -14.79
N LYS A 377 -9.99 19.29 -15.90
CA LYS A 377 -10.14 20.71 -16.29
C LYS A 377 -11.59 21.15 -16.47
N LYS A 378 -12.51 20.22 -16.72
CA LYS A 378 -13.96 20.50 -16.90
C LYS A 378 -14.74 20.39 -15.59
N LYS A 379 -14.11 19.95 -14.51
CA LYS A 379 -14.78 19.83 -13.20
C LYS A 379 -14.98 21.19 -12.57
N THR A 380 -16.03 21.28 -11.81
CA THR A 380 -16.41 22.47 -11.02
C THR A 380 -16.54 22.10 -9.54
N GLY A 381 -16.82 23.08 -8.69
CA GLY A 381 -16.99 22.84 -7.25
C GLY A 381 -15.70 23.02 -6.46
N PHE A 382 -14.67 23.59 -7.06
CA PHE A 382 -13.45 24.01 -6.37
C PHE A 382 -13.05 25.42 -6.82
N THR A 383 -12.42 26.18 -5.92
CA THR A 383 -11.91 27.52 -6.17
C THR A 383 -10.44 27.59 -5.78
N VAL A 384 -9.61 28.19 -6.63
CA VAL A 384 -8.22 28.52 -6.29
C VAL A 384 -8.19 29.95 -5.80
N ASN A 385 -7.72 30.13 -4.59
CA ASN A 385 -7.63 31.43 -3.94
C ASN A 385 -6.17 31.87 -3.78
N GLU A 386 -5.93 33.16 -3.93
CA GLU A 386 -4.64 33.79 -3.63
C GLU A 386 -4.66 34.36 -2.21
N THR A 387 -3.51 34.30 -1.53
CA THR A 387 -3.35 34.83 -0.17
C THR A 387 -3.16 36.35 -0.15
N GLY A 388 -2.77 36.95 -1.27
CA GLY A 388 -2.33 38.34 -1.33
C GLY A 388 -0.99 38.57 -0.64
N GLU A 389 -0.53 39.82 -0.67
CA GLU A 389 0.67 40.26 0.07
C GLU A 389 0.27 40.63 1.50
N VAL A 390 0.35 39.64 2.41
CA VAL A 390 0.02 39.82 3.83
C VAL A 390 1.16 39.32 4.71
N SER A 391 1.28 39.89 5.91
CA SER A 391 2.24 39.39 6.89
C SER A 391 1.94 37.93 7.29
N ASN A 392 2.94 37.22 7.80
CA ASN A 392 2.71 35.85 8.28
C ASN A 392 1.67 35.79 9.42
N GLU A 393 1.66 36.82 10.29
CA GLU A 393 0.70 36.94 11.40
C GLU A 393 -0.74 37.10 10.91
N ASP A 394 -0.95 37.84 9.83
CA ASP A 394 -2.27 38.15 9.27
C ASP A 394 -2.74 37.10 8.25
N LEU A 395 -1.87 36.19 7.82
CA LEU A 395 -2.17 35.21 6.79
C LEU A 395 -3.41 34.39 7.10
N PHE A 396 -3.46 33.69 8.23
CA PHE A 396 -4.61 32.86 8.58
C PHE A 396 -5.87 33.69 8.83
N PRO A 397 -5.82 34.81 9.58
CA PRO A 397 -6.93 35.74 9.67
C PRO A 397 -7.47 36.22 8.30
N SER A 398 -6.58 36.57 7.36
CA SER A 398 -6.99 36.99 6.01
C SER A 398 -7.67 35.89 5.21
N ILE A 399 -7.22 34.64 5.35
CA ILE A 399 -7.83 33.49 4.71
C ILE A 399 -9.25 33.27 5.24
N ILE A 400 -9.42 33.15 6.57
CA ILE A 400 -10.72 32.83 7.17
C ILE A 400 -11.72 33.99 7.07
N SER A 401 -11.25 35.26 7.06
CA SER A 401 -12.11 36.41 6.94
C SER A 401 -12.90 36.47 5.63
N LYS A 402 -12.41 35.85 4.57
CA LYS A 402 -13.13 35.71 3.28
C LYS A 402 -14.42 34.91 3.41
N PHE A 403 -14.52 34.09 4.45
CA PHE A 403 -15.64 33.18 4.69
C PHE A 403 -16.33 33.44 6.04
N ARG A 404 -16.28 34.68 6.50
CA ARG A 404 -16.89 35.08 7.77
C ARG A 404 -18.42 34.88 7.74
N GLY A 405 -18.98 34.39 8.83
CA GLY A 405 -20.39 34.05 8.93
C GLY A 405 -20.73 32.62 8.51
N HIS A 406 -19.76 31.85 8.02
CA HIS A 406 -19.91 30.45 7.67
C HIS A 406 -19.14 29.53 8.65
N THR A 407 -19.64 28.32 8.83
CA THR A 407 -18.87 27.27 9.52
C THR A 407 -17.81 26.71 8.57
N LEU A 408 -16.55 26.60 9.02
CA LEU A 408 -15.45 26.15 8.17
C LEU A 408 -14.93 24.79 8.64
N LEU A 409 -14.67 23.90 7.68
CA LEU A 409 -13.74 22.76 7.85
C LEU A 409 -12.44 23.12 7.16
N VAL A 410 -11.39 23.38 7.93
CA VAL A 410 -10.05 23.67 7.41
C VAL A 410 -9.22 22.39 7.44
N ASP A 411 -8.68 21.97 6.29
CA ASP A 411 -7.78 20.82 6.12
C ASP A 411 -6.38 21.34 5.72
N PHE A 412 -5.43 21.17 6.63
CA PHE A 412 -4.00 21.34 6.32
C PHE A 412 -3.49 20.04 5.73
N TRP A 413 -3.13 20.03 4.47
CA TRP A 413 -2.83 18.83 3.71
C TRP A 413 -1.62 19.00 2.79
N ALA A 414 -1.21 17.92 2.12
CA ALA A 414 -0.21 17.97 1.05
C ALA A 414 -0.51 16.92 -0.03
N THR A 415 -0.07 17.18 -1.26
CA THR A 415 -0.28 16.28 -2.40
C THR A 415 0.40 14.92 -2.22
N TRP A 416 1.56 14.90 -1.58
CA TRP A 416 2.33 13.68 -1.25
C TRP A 416 1.79 12.91 -0.04
N CYS A 417 0.82 13.48 0.70
CA CYS A 417 0.28 12.88 1.91
C CYS A 417 -0.76 11.81 1.58
N GLY A 418 -0.38 10.55 1.62
CA GLY A 418 -1.28 9.40 1.40
C GLY A 418 -2.52 9.39 2.31
N PRO A 419 -2.38 9.54 3.65
CA PRO A 419 -3.52 9.65 4.56
C PRO A 419 -4.46 10.81 4.22
N CYS A 420 -3.95 11.98 3.78
CA CYS A 420 -4.78 13.11 3.34
C CYS A 420 -5.63 12.74 2.11
N ARG A 421 -5.01 12.14 1.11
CA ARG A 421 -5.67 11.68 -0.12
C ARG A 421 -6.77 10.65 0.18
N SER A 422 -6.51 9.73 1.12
CA SER A 422 -7.50 8.75 1.57
C SER A 422 -8.66 9.41 2.32
N ALA A 423 -8.38 10.35 3.23
CA ALA A 423 -9.38 11.09 3.98
C ALA A 423 -10.30 11.90 3.04
N ASN A 424 -9.73 12.59 2.05
CA ASN A 424 -10.50 13.35 1.08
C ASN A 424 -11.53 12.49 0.31
N LYS A 425 -11.17 11.25 -0.05
CA LYS A 425 -12.12 10.28 -0.65
C LYS A 425 -13.23 9.88 0.32
N GLN A 426 -12.91 9.69 1.60
CA GLN A 426 -13.87 9.28 2.64
C GLN A 426 -14.84 10.41 3.02
N ILE A 427 -14.41 11.67 2.95
CA ILE A 427 -15.22 12.86 3.26
C ILE A 427 -16.27 13.15 2.17
N LEU A 428 -16.07 12.73 0.92
CA LEU A 428 -16.97 13.05 -0.19
C LEU A 428 -18.45 12.69 0.05
N PRO A 429 -18.83 11.54 0.63
CA PRO A 429 -20.23 11.24 0.95
C PRO A 429 -20.82 12.22 1.99
N MET A 430 -20.03 12.57 3.02
CA MET A 430 -20.43 13.55 4.04
C MET A 430 -20.67 14.93 3.42
N LYS A 431 -19.81 15.41 2.52
CA LYS A 431 -20.02 16.67 1.80
C LYS A 431 -21.33 16.67 1.02
N LYS A 432 -21.66 15.54 0.37
CA LYS A 432 -22.94 15.40 -0.35
C LYS A 432 -24.15 15.43 0.59
N GLU A 433 -24.02 14.79 1.74
CA GLU A 433 -25.07 14.78 2.77
C GLU A 433 -25.29 16.17 3.37
N LEU A 434 -24.20 16.91 3.61
CA LEU A 434 -24.22 18.22 4.23
C LEU A 434 -24.28 19.39 3.22
N LYS A 435 -24.58 19.13 1.93
CA LYS A 435 -24.56 20.13 0.86
C LYS A 435 -25.45 21.34 1.09
N ASP A 436 -26.57 21.15 1.82
CA ASP A 436 -27.56 22.19 2.13
C ASP A 436 -27.29 22.87 3.49
N LYS A 437 -26.15 22.55 4.14
CA LYS A 437 -25.69 23.21 5.37
C LYS A 437 -24.71 24.32 5.03
N ASP A 438 -24.65 25.30 5.87
CA ASP A 438 -23.80 26.47 5.74
C ASP A 438 -22.34 26.12 6.18
N ILE A 439 -21.66 25.30 5.36
CA ILE A 439 -20.31 24.81 5.62
C ILE A 439 -19.43 25.09 4.41
N ILE A 440 -18.30 25.75 4.64
CA ILE A 440 -17.23 25.91 3.65
C ILE A 440 -16.10 24.92 3.97
N TYR A 441 -15.65 24.21 2.94
CA TYR A 441 -14.52 23.29 3.02
C TYR A 441 -13.27 24.00 2.48
N LEU A 442 -12.30 24.27 3.35
CA LEU A 442 -11.13 25.06 3.07
C LEU A 442 -9.87 24.19 3.17
N TYR A 443 -9.02 24.23 2.15
CA TYR A 443 -7.82 23.40 2.02
C TYR A 443 -6.60 24.29 1.92
N ILE A 444 -5.64 24.08 2.84
CA ILE A 444 -4.38 24.85 2.88
C ILE A 444 -3.21 23.87 2.68
N THR A 445 -2.31 24.19 1.76
CA THR A 445 -1.09 23.43 1.50
C THR A 445 0.10 24.36 1.27
N GLY A 446 1.32 23.88 1.51
CA GLY A 446 2.56 24.60 1.22
C GLY A 446 3.18 24.23 -0.13
N GLU A 447 4.35 24.79 -0.42
CA GLU A 447 5.08 24.59 -1.68
C GLU A 447 5.69 23.21 -1.82
N THR A 448 5.80 22.43 -0.75
CA THR A 448 6.11 20.99 -0.79
C THR A 448 5.09 20.20 -1.60
N SER A 449 3.90 20.77 -1.87
CA SER A 449 2.95 20.32 -2.88
C SER A 449 3.27 21.01 -4.21
N PRO A 450 3.93 20.36 -5.19
CA PRO A 450 4.31 20.99 -6.45
C PRO A 450 3.08 21.56 -7.17
N LEU A 451 3.21 22.75 -7.76
CA LEU A 451 2.08 23.50 -8.32
C LEU A 451 1.30 22.69 -9.38
N GLY A 452 2.00 21.96 -10.26
CA GLY A 452 1.39 21.13 -11.29
C GLY A 452 0.57 19.98 -10.71
N THR A 453 1.17 19.24 -9.76
CA THR A 453 0.51 18.15 -9.02
C THR A 453 -0.74 18.67 -8.29
N TRP A 454 -0.59 19.77 -7.57
CA TRP A 454 -1.69 20.36 -6.81
C TRP A 454 -2.86 20.78 -7.72
N ARG A 455 -2.56 21.50 -8.83
CA ARG A 455 -3.58 21.91 -9.81
C ARG A 455 -4.31 20.74 -10.44
N ASN A 456 -3.63 19.62 -10.68
CA ASN A 456 -4.24 18.43 -11.26
C ASN A 456 -5.04 17.61 -10.24
N MET A 457 -4.80 17.79 -8.93
CA MET A 457 -5.44 17.02 -7.87
C MET A 457 -6.69 17.70 -7.30
N ILE A 458 -6.68 19.02 -7.15
CA ILE A 458 -7.77 19.77 -6.51
C ILE A 458 -9.14 19.68 -7.21
N PRO A 459 -9.26 19.44 -8.54
CA PRO A 459 -10.56 19.23 -9.19
C PRO A 459 -11.38 18.05 -8.61
N ASP A 460 -10.71 17.10 -7.96
CA ASP A 460 -11.36 16.00 -7.24
C ASP A 460 -11.62 16.30 -5.75
N ILE A 461 -11.21 17.48 -5.29
CA ILE A 461 -11.34 17.93 -3.90
C ILE A 461 -12.17 19.21 -3.88
N HIS A 462 -13.50 19.08 -3.82
CA HIS A 462 -14.40 20.24 -3.84
C HIS A 462 -14.17 21.13 -2.62
N GLY A 463 -14.09 22.45 -2.83
CA GLY A 463 -13.90 23.46 -1.78
C GLY A 463 -12.97 24.60 -2.19
N GLU A 464 -12.54 25.36 -1.22
CA GLU A 464 -11.70 26.55 -1.36
C GLU A 464 -10.25 26.19 -1.11
N HIS A 465 -9.35 26.43 -2.06
CA HIS A 465 -7.96 25.98 -2.03
C HIS A 465 -6.98 27.14 -1.94
N PHE A 466 -6.05 27.05 -1.00
CA PHE A 466 -4.93 27.96 -0.83
C PHE A 466 -3.61 27.18 -0.90
N ARG A 467 -2.67 27.67 -1.70
CA ARG A 467 -1.29 27.19 -1.73
C ARG A 467 -0.38 28.32 -1.28
N VAL A 468 0.12 28.21 -0.07
CA VAL A 468 0.95 29.20 0.61
C VAL A 468 2.45 28.95 0.37
N THR A 469 3.29 29.95 0.55
CA THR A 469 4.74 29.81 0.45
C THR A 469 5.31 28.91 1.55
N ASP A 470 6.53 28.40 1.39
CA ASP A 470 7.17 27.56 2.42
C ASP A 470 7.40 28.34 3.73
N GLU A 471 7.65 29.64 3.66
CA GLU A 471 7.76 30.51 4.83
C GLU A 471 6.41 30.63 5.56
N GLN A 472 5.35 30.96 4.83
CA GLN A 472 3.98 31.02 5.36
C GLN A 472 3.52 29.69 5.94
N TRP A 473 3.85 28.60 5.25
CA TRP A 473 3.54 27.23 5.72
C TRP A 473 4.24 26.90 7.02
N SER A 474 5.52 27.24 7.14
CA SER A 474 6.32 27.04 8.36
C SER A 474 5.76 27.85 9.53
N TYR A 475 5.39 29.11 9.28
CA TYR A 475 4.73 29.95 10.28
C TYR A 475 3.41 29.39 10.78
N LEU A 476 2.52 28.94 9.85
CA LEU A 476 1.25 28.31 10.23
C LEU A 476 1.45 27.05 11.05
N ARG A 477 2.44 26.23 10.69
CA ARG A 477 2.75 25.01 11.44
C ARG A 477 3.22 25.32 12.86
N GLU A 478 4.05 26.30 13.05
CA GLU A 478 4.53 26.75 14.36
C GLU A 478 3.37 27.35 15.17
N LYS A 479 2.70 28.39 14.66
CA LYS A 479 1.60 29.10 15.31
C LYS A 479 0.51 28.15 15.80
N PHE A 480 0.14 27.19 15.00
CA PHE A 480 -0.91 26.23 15.32
C PHE A 480 -0.38 24.86 15.78
N SER A 481 0.91 24.71 16.09
CA SER A 481 1.53 23.44 16.51
C SER A 481 1.09 22.26 15.62
N ILE A 482 1.12 22.42 14.28
CA ILE A 482 0.75 21.40 13.31
C ILE A 482 1.94 20.46 13.15
N ARG A 483 1.90 19.32 13.83
CA ARG A 483 2.98 18.31 13.84
C ARG A 483 3.01 17.39 12.62
N GLY A 484 1.94 17.37 11.83
CA GLY A 484 1.79 16.53 10.66
C GLY A 484 0.52 16.84 9.87
N VAL A 485 0.42 16.24 8.68
CA VAL A 485 -0.76 16.34 7.82
C VAL A 485 -1.39 14.95 7.65
N PRO A 486 -2.73 14.83 7.55
CA PRO A 486 -3.68 15.93 7.64
C PRO A 486 -3.83 16.50 9.05
N THR A 487 -4.14 17.79 9.16
CA THR A 487 -4.61 18.41 10.41
C THR A 487 -5.86 19.20 10.11
N TYR A 488 -6.91 18.98 10.91
CA TYR A 488 -8.22 19.57 10.71
C TYR A 488 -8.56 20.58 11.80
N PHE A 489 -9.15 21.72 11.37
CA PHE A 489 -9.83 22.64 12.27
C PHE A 489 -11.30 22.74 11.88
N VAL A 490 -12.18 22.83 12.86
CA VAL A 490 -13.56 23.32 12.68
C VAL A 490 -13.66 24.71 13.28
N ILE A 491 -14.15 25.64 12.51
CA ILE A 491 -14.28 27.06 12.89
C ILE A 491 -15.77 27.41 12.82
N ASP A 492 -16.26 28.07 13.87
CA ASP A 492 -17.64 28.55 13.92
C ASP A 492 -17.85 29.83 13.11
N LYS A 493 -19.08 30.34 13.05
CA LYS A 493 -19.45 31.54 12.28
C LYS A 493 -18.81 32.83 12.79
N GLU A 494 -18.44 32.88 14.08
CA GLU A 494 -17.70 33.97 14.71
C GLU A 494 -16.22 33.97 14.39
N GLY A 495 -15.71 32.83 13.84
CA GLY A 495 -14.27 32.64 13.50
C GLY A 495 -13.46 31.97 14.60
N ASN A 496 -14.08 31.35 15.60
CA ASN A 496 -13.39 30.65 16.66
C ASN A 496 -13.11 29.20 16.26
N ILE A 497 -11.88 28.72 16.54
CA ILE A 497 -11.52 27.31 16.35
C ILE A 497 -12.20 26.50 17.46
N THR A 498 -13.24 25.74 17.13
CA THR A 498 -14.02 24.92 18.08
C THR A 498 -13.50 23.49 18.18
N TYR A 499 -12.77 23.02 17.17
CA TYR A 499 -12.16 21.70 17.14
C TYR A 499 -10.84 21.72 16.38
N LYS A 500 -9.88 20.92 16.86
CA LYS A 500 -8.58 20.72 16.23
C LYS A 500 -8.12 19.27 16.39
N GLN A 501 -7.69 18.65 15.29
CA GLN A 501 -7.21 17.27 15.30
C GLN A 501 -6.11 17.05 14.25
N THR A 502 -4.99 16.47 14.68
CA THR A 502 -3.98 15.92 13.77
C THR A 502 -4.28 14.45 13.49
N GLY A 503 -4.23 14.07 12.22
CA GLY A 503 -4.73 12.80 11.70
C GLY A 503 -6.23 12.87 11.39
N PHE A 504 -6.70 11.95 10.55
CA PHE A 504 -8.11 11.87 10.18
C PHE A 504 -8.93 11.22 11.30
N PRO A 505 -9.90 11.95 11.93
CA PRO A 505 -10.64 11.44 13.08
C PRO A 505 -11.76 10.45 12.71
N GLY A 506 -11.98 10.22 11.40
CA GLY A 506 -13.14 9.52 10.87
C GLY A 506 -14.29 10.46 10.52
N VAL A 507 -15.15 9.99 9.59
CA VAL A 507 -16.26 10.77 9.04
C VAL A 507 -17.29 11.15 10.10
N ASP A 508 -17.62 10.21 10.98
CA ASP A 508 -18.66 10.42 12.00
C ASP A 508 -18.25 11.50 13.01
N THR A 509 -17.02 11.45 13.51
CA THR A 509 -16.48 12.48 14.41
C THR A 509 -16.42 13.84 13.72
N MET A 510 -15.95 13.89 12.47
CA MET A 510 -15.88 15.16 11.73
C MET A 510 -17.25 15.77 11.52
N LYS A 511 -18.25 14.95 11.14
CA LYS A 511 -19.65 15.38 11.00
C LYS A 511 -20.22 15.91 12.30
N GLU A 512 -19.99 15.21 13.41
CA GLU A 512 -20.43 15.64 14.74
C GLU A 512 -19.89 17.03 15.10
N GLN A 513 -18.58 17.26 14.88
CA GLN A 513 -17.96 18.54 15.20
C GLN A 513 -18.46 19.68 14.32
N LEU A 514 -18.70 19.43 13.03
CA LEU A 514 -19.31 20.40 12.12
C LEU A 514 -20.73 20.76 12.54
N MET A 515 -21.55 19.78 12.90
CA MET A 515 -22.91 20.03 13.37
C MET A 515 -22.93 20.86 14.65
N LYS A 516 -22.04 20.60 15.61
CA LYS A 516 -21.89 21.41 16.83
C LYS A 516 -21.48 22.87 16.54
N ALA A 517 -20.64 23.09 15.53
CA ALA A 517 -20.19 24.43 15.16
C ALA A 517 -21.27 25.22 14.40
N LEU A 518 -22.18 24.55 13.68
CA LEU A 518 -23.32 25.18 13.01
C LEU A 518 -24.38 25.73 13.98
N GLU A 519 -24.47 25.14 15.19
CA GLU A 519 -25.43 25.55 16.23
C GLU A 519 -24.97 26.78 17.01
N LYS A 520 -23.71 27.15 16.87
CA LYS A 520 -23.14 28.39 17.43
C LYS A 520 -23.22 29.52 16.42
#